data_ad461dbd8ada984d2732f226f73343cc
#
_entry.id   ad461dbd8ada984d2732f226f73343cc
#
_cell.length_a   1.000
_cell.length_b   1.000
_cell.length_c   1.000
_cell.angle_alpha   90.00
_cell.angle_beta   90.00
_cell.angle_gamma   90.00
#
_symmetry.space_group_name_H-M   'P 1'
#
loop_
_entity.id
_entity.type
_entity.pdbx_description
1 polymer ?
#
loop_
_entity_poly.entity_id
_entity_poly.type
_entity_poly.pdbx_seq_one_letter_code
_entity_poly.pdbx_strand_id
1 'polypeptide(L)'
;VNKAFIETMIEGDANGRGFQYPIPTYSITKDFDWSETENNRLLFEMTAKYGTPYFSNYINSDMEPGDVRSMCCRLRLDLRELRKKSGGFFGSGESTGSVGVVTINLPRIAYLAKDEADFFVRLDRMMDLAARSLKIKRTTVEKLLEEGLYPYTKRYLGGFDNHFSTIGLVGMNEAGPNANWLRKDLTHEETQNFAVRVLKHMRERLSDYQELYGDLYNLEATPAESTAYRLAKHDKARYPDIITAHEGGTPYYTNSSHLPVGYTEDVFAALDVQDKLQTLYTSGTVFHTFLGEKLPDWRAAAALVRKIAENYELPYYTLSPTYSVCADQGYLAGEQFTCPICGRKTEVYSRITGYYRPVQNWNDGKSQEYQDRKTYQVSGAAQPHAAAPAEEVRETAPVSG
;
A
#
# COMPACT_ATOMS: atom_id res chain seq x y z
N VAL A 1 26.14 5.28 12.41
CA VAL A 1 24.96 6.13 12.15
C VAL A 1 23.67 5.33 12.27
N ASN A 2 23.50 4.20 11.53
CA ASN A 2 22.25 3.40 11.55
C ASN A 2 21.89 2.90 12.96
N LYS A 3 22.87 2.38 13.72
CA LYS A 3 22.67 1.95 15.12
C LYS A 3 22.07 3.06 15.98
N ALA A 4 22.71 4.24 16.02
CA ALA A 4 22.24 5.36 16.83
C ALA A 4 20.84 5.83 16.42
N PHE A 5 20.53 5.81 15.10
CA PHE A 5 19.21 6.12 14.60
C PHE A 5 18.16 5.14 15.13
N ILE A 6 18.42 3.83 15.01
CA ILE A 6 17.47 2.79 15.45
C ILE A 6 17.29 2.82 16.98
N GLU A 7 18.38 2.97 17.75
CA GLU A 7 18.31 3.09 19.21
C GLU A 7 17.41 4.26 19.63
N THR A 8 17.58 5.44 19.00
CA THR A 8 16.71 6.61 19.25
C THR A 8 15.25 6.33 18.90
N MET A 9 15.00 5.63 17.79
CA MET A 9 13.62 5.27 17.39
C MET A 9 12.97 4.28 18.37
N ILE A 10 13.75 3.36 18.96
CA ILE A 10 13.27 2.38 19.96
C ILE A 10 13.02 3.06 21.32
N GLU A 11 13.88 4.00 21.69
CA GLU A 11 13.76 4.75 22.95
C GLU A 11 12.51 5.63 22.96
N GLY A 12 12.22 6.30 21.84
CA GLY A 12 11.10 7.20 21.71
C GLY A 12 11.30 8.56 22.39
N ASP A 13 10.22 9.29 22.57
CA ASP A 13 10.23 10.59 23.23
C ASP A 13 10.24 10.45 24.78
N ALA A 14 10.34 11.58 25.49
CA ALA A 14 10.34 11.63 26.94
C ALA A 14 9.07 11.05 27.62
N ASN A 15 8.00 10.84 26.85
CA ASN A 15 6.75 10.24 27.32
C ASN A 15 6.62 8.76 26.91
N GLY A 16 7.66 8.15 26.34
CA GLY A 16 7.65 6.76 25.87
C GLY A 16 6.88 6.56 24.57
N ARG A 17 6.59 7.63 23.81
CA ARG A 17 6.00 7.53 22.49
C ARG A 17 7.10 7.22 21.47
N GLY A 18 6.91 6.16 20.66
CA GLY A 18 7.79 5.90 19.53
C GLY A 18 7.73 7.03 18.51
N PHE A 19 8.87 7.38 17.92
CA PHE A 19 8.92 8.36 16.84
C PHE A 19 8.23 7.83 15.59
N GLN A 20 7.34 8.65 15.02
CA GLN A 20 6.61 8.32 13.79
C GLN A 20 7.39 8.68 12.52
N TYR A 21 8.33 9.60 12.63
CA TYR A 21 9.18 10.11 11.55
C TYR A 21 10.62 10.30 12.03
N PRO A 22 11.61 10.17 11.13
CA PRO A 22 11.48 9.70 9.74
C PRO A 22 11.12 8.22 9.67
N ILE A 23 10.38 7.81 8.62
CA ILE A 23 10.02 6.41 8.37
C ILE A 23 11.14 5.78 7.54
N PRO A 24 11.95 4.86 8.09
CA PRO A 24 13.02 4.22 7.34
C PRO A 24 12.47 3.14 6.39
N THR A 25 13.10 3.01 5.24
CA THR A 25 12.89 1.89 4.31
C THR A 25 14.18 1.09 4.19
N TYR A 26 14.10 -0.20 4.43
CA TYR A 26 15.22 -1.12 4.29
C TYR A 26 15.05 -1.97 3.03
N SER A 27 16.11 -2.01 2.21
CA SER A 27 16.14 -2.81 1.00
C SER A 27 16.52 -4.25 1.35
N ILE A 28 15.64 -5.19 1.03
CA ILE A 28 15.89 -6.63 1.18
C ILE A 28 16.36 -7.14 -0.18
N THR A 29 17.66 -7.29 -0.30
CA THR A 29 18.36 -7.76 -1.49
C THR A 29 18.78 -9.22 -1.33
N LYS A 30 19.21 -9.88 -2.42
CA LYS A 30 19.67 -11.28 -2.40
C LYS A 30 20.87 -11.50 -1.47
N ASP A 31 21.67 -10.48 -1.28
CA ASP A 31 22.86 -10.44 -0.41
C ASP A 31 22.58 -9.82 0.97
N PHE A 32 21.31 -9.64 1.34
CA PHE A 32 20.98 -9.12 2.66
C PHE A 32 21.52 -10.04 3.77
N ASP A 33 22.29 -9.46 4.68
CA ASP A 33 22.87 -10.18 5.80
C ASP A 33 21.80 -10.49 6.88
N TRP A 34 21.38 -11.74 6.95
CA TRP A 34 20.42 -12.22 7.95
C TRP A 34 21.07 -12.69 9.26
N SER A 35 22.40 -12.56 9.41
CA SER A 35 23.10 -12.97 10.62
C SER A 35 22.70 -12.14 11.86
N GLU A 36 22.93 -12.69 13.04
CA GLU A 36 22.58 -12.06 14.32
C GLU A 36 23.56 -10.93 14.69
N THR A 37 23.76 -9.96 13.80
CA THR A 37 24.53 -8.75 14.11
C THR A 37 23.76 -7.84 15.06
N GLU A 38 24.46 -6.95 15.74
CA GLU A 38 23.84 -5.95 16.60
C GLU A 38 22.89 -5.02 15.82
N ASN A 39 23.26 -4.63 14.59
CA ASN A 39 22.40 -3.81 13.75
C ASN A 39 21.12 -4.54 13.35
N ASN A 40 21.20 -5.81 12.97
CA ASN A 40 20.03 -6.59 12.60
C ASN A 40 19.11 -6.83 13.80
N ARG A 41 19.70 -7.14 14.97
CA ARG A 41 18.94 -7.27 16.21
C ARG A 41 18.15 -6.00 16.51
N LEU A 42 18.78 -4.84 16.46
CA LEU A 42 18.12 -3.55 16.70
C LEU A 42 17.06 -3.23 15.64
N LEU A 43 17.33 -3.48 14.35
CA LEU A 43 16.36 -3.29 13.26
C LEU A 43 15.09 -4.09 13.49
N PHE A 44 15.24 -5.37 13.78
CA PHE A 44 14.08 -6.25 13.98
C PHE A 44 13.43 -6.09 15.35
N GLU A 45 14.14 -5.59 16.36
CA GLU A 45 13.55 -5.16 17.64
C GLU A 45 12.63 -3.94 17.44
N MET A 46 13.08 -2.92 16.71
CA MET A 46 12.25 -1.77 16.33
C MET A 46 11.03 -2.22 15.51
N THR A 47 11.22 -3.16 14.60
CA THR A 47 10.14 -3.73 13.79
C THR A 47 9.13 -4.49 14.64
N ALA A 48 9.58 -5.34 15.56
CA ALA A 48 8.72 -6.14 16.43
C ALA A 48 7.90 -5.29 17.40
N LYS A 49 8.51 -4.20 17.92
CA LYS A 49 7.91 -3.34 18.94
C LYS A 49 6.97 -2.29 18.35
N TYR A 50 7.43 -1.55 17.35
CA TYR A 50 6.72 -0.38 16.82
C TYR A 50 6.29 -0.53 15.37
N GLY A 51 6.87 -1.47 14.61
CA GLY A 51 6.59 -1.62 13.19
C GLY A 51 6.95 -0.41 12.34
N THR A 52 7.88 0.42 12.79
CA THR A 52 8.24 1.68 12.12
C THR A 52 8.78 1.46 10.71
N PRO A 53 9.71 0.47 10.47
CA PRO A 53 10.33 0.29 9.17
C PRO A 53 9.36 -0.24 8.10
N TYR A 54 9.67 0.13 6.85
CA TYR A 54 9.19 -0.54 5.66
C TYR A 54 10.30 -1.37 5.04
N PHE A 55 9.90 -2.42 4.32
CA PHE A 55 10.81 -3.32 3.62
C PHE A 55 10.51 -3.27 2.13
N SER A 56 11.53 -2.95 1.34
CA SER A 56 11.49 -2.97 -0.11
C SER A 56 12.09 -4.29 -0.60
N ASN A 57 11.30 -5.10 -1.31
CA ASN A 57 11.70 -6.44 -1.74
C ASN A 57 12.38 -6.40 -3.10
N TYR A 58 13.63 -6.89 -3.16
CA TYR A 58 14.42 -7.04 -4.37
C TYR A 58 14.91 -8.47 -4.60
N ILE A 59 14.43 -9.44 -3.78
CA ILE A 59 14.81 -10.85 -3.93
C ILE A 59 14.13 -11.45 -5.15
N ASN A 60 12.81 -11.33 -5.25
CA ASN A 60 11.98 -11.88 -6.32
C ASN A 60 11.42 -10.78 -7.25
N SER A 61 11.95 -9.59 -7.17
CA SER A 61 11.55 -8.46 -8.02
C SER A 61 12.43 -8.38 -9.26
N ASP A 62 11.86 -7.92 -10.37
CA ASP A 62 12.58 -7.54 -11.59
C ASP A 62 13.27 -6.16 -11.50
N MET A 63 13.27 -5.56 -10.31
CA MET A 63 13.79 -4.21 -10.05
C MET A 63 15.05 -4.25 -9.22
N GLU A 64 15.93 -3.29 -9.49
CA GLU A 64 17.14 -3.06 -8.72
C GLU A 64 16.90 -1.93 -7.69
N PRO A 65 17.64 -1.91 -6.55
CA PRO A 65 17.49 -0.85 -5.55
C PRO A 65 17.65 0.58 -6.11
N GLY A 66 18.41 0.73 -7.18
CA GLY A 66 18.57 2.00 -7.89
C GLY A 66 17.37 2.45 -8.71
N ASP A 67 16.41 1.55 -9.00
CA ASP A 67 15.22 1.83 -9.79
C ASP A 67 14.07 2.42 -8.97
N VAL A 68 14.23 2.52 -7.65
CA VAL A 68 13.17 2.88 -6.73
C VAL A 68 13.56 4.07 -5.87
N ARG A 69 12.61 4.96 -5.67
CA ARG A 69 12.65 5.98 -4.62
C ARG A 69 11.39 5.89 -3.79
N SER A 70 11.55 6.06 -2.48
CA SER A 70 10.42 6.21 -1.57
C SER A 70 10.06 7.68 -1.48
N MET A 71 8.78 8.01 -1.69
CA MET A 71 8.22 9.32 -1.39
C MET A 71 7.32 9.23 -0.15
N CYS A 72 7.01 10.38 0.45
CA CYS A 72 6.21 10.51 1.66
C CYS A 72 5.06 9.48 1.72
N CYS A 73 4.68 9.03 2.89
CA CYS A 73 3.56 8.09 3.12
C CYS A 73 3.64 6.79 2.28
N ARG A 74 4.87 6.33 1.91
CA ARG A 74 5.10 5.01 1.29
C ARG A 74 4.88 4.91 -0.21
N LEU A 75 4.93 5.99 -0.92
CA LEU A 75 4.94 5.94 -2.37
C LEU A 75 6.30 5.41 -2.85
N ARG A 76 6.32 4.15 -3.25
CA ARG A 76 7.38 3.62 -4.07
C ARG A 76 7.19 4.14 -5.49
N LEU A 77 8.19 4.80 -6.04
CA LEU A 77 8.20 5.22 -7.44
C LEU A 77 9.07 4.27 -8.26
N ASP A 78 8.48 3.69 -9.29
CA ASP A 78 9.21 2.93 -10.31
C ASP A 78 9.84 3.91 -11.28
N LEU A 79 11.18 3.98 -11.28
CA LEU A 79 11.93 4.93 -12.09
C LEU A 79 12.35 4.37 -13.46
N ARG A 80 11.91 3.17 -13.82
CA ARG A 80 12.30 2.55 -15.11
C ARG A 80 11.87 3.39 -16.31
N GLU A 81 10.70 4.02 -16.24
CA GLU A 81 10.22 4.94 -17.28
C GLU A 81 11.08 6.22 -17.35
N LEU A 82 11.53 6.76 -16.23
CA LEU A 82 12.47 7.87 -16.20
C LEU A 82 13.80 7.52 -16.86
N ARG A 83 14.33 6.33 -16.59
CA ARG A 83 15.58 5.86 -17.22
C ARG A 83 15.45 5.69 -18.73
N LYS A 84 14.32 5.20 -19.22
CA LYS A 84 14.04 5.12 -20.66
C LYS A 84 14.04 6.52 -21.32
N LYS A 85 13.36 7.49 -20.68
CA LYS A 85 13.27 8.88 -21.15
C LYS A 85 14.63 9.59 -21.15
N SER A 86 15.47 9.32 -20.17
CA SER A 86 16.79 10.00 -19.99
C SER A 86 17.97 9.30 -20.67
N GLY A 87 17.75 8.21 -21.42
CA GLY A 87 18.82 7.48 -22.08
C GLY A 87 19.81 6.80 -21.14
N GLY A 88 19.40 6.53 -19.89
CA GLY A 88 20.23 5.83 -18.91
C GLY A 88 21.22 6.72 -18.13
N PHE A 89 21.09 8.03 -18.18
CA PHE A 89 21.98 8.94 -17.46
C PHE A 89 21.89 8.77 -15.93
N PHE A 90 23.04 8.63 -15.28
CA PHE A 90 23.18 8.64 -13.82
C PHE A 90 22.62 9.97 -13.26
N GLY A 91 21.73 9.91 -12.25
CA GLY A 91 21.18 11.09 -11.58
C GLY A 91 19.74 11.47 -11.99
N SER A 92 19.17 10.86 -13.03
CA SER A 92 17.80 11.18 -13.49
C SER A 92 16.70 10.84 -12.47
N GLY A 93 16.97 9.98 -11.49
CA GLY A 93 16.04 9.61 -10.43
C GLY A 93 16.07 10.50 -9.18
N GLU A 94 17.00 11.45 -9.08
CA GLU A 94 17.19 12.26 -7.86
C GLU A 94 16.21 13.43 -7.75
N SER A 95 15.67 13.90 -8.86
CA SER A 95 14.75 15.06 -8.93
C SER A 95 13.34 14.63 -9.29
N THR A 96 12.84 13.53 -8.71
CA THR A 96 11.52 12.98 -9.00
C THR A 96 10.51 13.26 -7.89
N GLY A 97 9.23 13.16 -8.25
CA GLY A 97 8.12 13.34 -7.33
C GLY A 97 6.77 13.13 -8.03
N SER A 98 5.70 13.71 -7.50
CA SER A 98 4.38 13.73 -8.13
C SER A 98 3.85 15.16 -8.17
N VAL A 99 3.31 15.59 -9.32
CA VAL A 99 2.63 16.89 -9.46
C VAL A 99 1.21 16.84 -8.91
N GLY A 100 0.64 15.64 -8.79
CA GLY A 100 -0.68 15.45 -8.23
C GLY A 100 -1.21 14.04 -8.43
N VAL A 101 -2.23 13.71 -7.63
CA VAL A 101 -2.89 12.41 -7.63
C VAL A 101 -4.38 12.59 -7.88
N VAL A 102 -4.95 11.77 -8.76
CA VAL A 102 -6.40 11.61 -8.93
C VAL A 102 -6.78 10.16 -8.62
N THR A 103 -7.73 9.97 -7.72
CA THR A 103 -8.19 8.63 -7.29
C THR A 103 -9.52 8.29 -7.95
N ILE A 104 -9.57 7.17 -8.67
CA ILE A 104 -10.75 6.66 -9.35
C ILE A 104 -11.63 5.88 -8.36
N ASN A 105 -12.92 6.20 -8.33
CA ASN A 105 -13.95 5.52 -7.53
C ASN A 105 -14.49 4.31 -8.31
N LEU A 106 -13.91 3.13 -8.13
CA LEU A 106 -14.31 1.92 -8.83
C LEU A 106 -15.70 1.39 -8.43
N PRO A 107 -16.11 1.39 -7.14
CA PRO A 107 -17.45 0.93 -6.75
C PRO A 107 -18.57 1.63 -7.47
N ARG A 108 -18.49 2.97 -7.62
CA ARG A 108 -19.51 3.74 -8.35
C ARG A 108 -19.51 3.39 -9.83
N ILE A 109 -18.36 3.19 -10.46
CA ILE A 109 -18.28 2.77 -11.87
C ILE A 109 -18.94 1.41 -12.04
N ALA A 110 -18.62 0.45 -11.18
CA ALA A 110 -19.19 -0.90 -11.22
C ALA A 110 -20.70 -0.91 -10.98
N TYR A 111 -21.18 -0.13 -10.00
CA TYR A 111 -22.62 0.02 -9.71
C TYR A 111 -23.41 0.57 -10.90
N LEU A 112 -22.87 1.53 -11.64
CA LEU A 112 -23.52 2.19 -12.77
C LEU A 112 -23.35 1.43 -14.09
N ALA A 113 -22.44 0.48 -14.17
CA ALA A 113 -22.16 -0.28 -15.37
C ALA A 113 -23.21 -1.39 -15.58
N LYS A 114 -23.61 -1.59 -16.83
CA LYS A 114 -24.56 -2.64 -17.22
C LYS A 114 -23.91 -4.02 -17.27
N ASP A 115 -22.65 -4.04 -17.70
CA ASP A 115 -21.81 -5.22 -17.86
C ASP A 115 -20.32 -4.84 -17.80
N GLU A 116 -19.43 -5.81 -17.95
CA GLU A 116 -18.00 -5.58 -17.91
C GLU A 116 -17.50 -4.64 -19.03
N ALA A 117 -18.08 -4.73 -20.22
CA ALA A 117 -17.70 -3.85 -21.35
C ALA A 117 -18.07 -2.38 -21.06
N ASP A 118 -19.28 -2.12 -20.55
CA ASP A 118 -19.70 -0.77 -20.12
C ASP A 118 -18.86 -0.26 -18.94
N PHE A 119 -18.41 -1.16 -18.05
CA PHE A 119 -17.48 -0.78 -16.98
C PHE A 119 -16.17 -0.19 -17.54
N PHE A 120 -15.53 -0.87 -18.49
CA PHE A 120 -14.29 -0.38 -19.09
C PHE A 120 -14.50 0.93 -19.85
N VAL A 121 -15.59 1.10 -20.58
CA VAL A 121 -15.93 2.37 -21.26
C VAL A 121 -16.06 3.51 -20.25
N ARG A 122 -16.71 3.27 -19.11
CA ARG A 122 -16.84 4.27 -18.04
C ARG A 122 -15.51 4.54 -17.34
N LEU A 123 -14.70 3.51 -17.12
CA LEU A 123 -13.37 3.62 -16.55
C LEU A 123 -12.48 4.49 -17.44
N ASP A 124 -12.44 4.23 -18.74
CA ASP A 124 -11.70 5.02 -19.72
C ASP A 124 -12.09 6.50 -19.67
N ARG A 125 -13.38 6.78 -19.66
CA ARG A 125 -13.87 8.16 -19.55
C ARG A 125 -13.37 8.86 -18.27
N MET A 126 -13.37 8.15 -17.15
CA MET A 126 -12.87 8.71 -15.87
C MET A 126 -11.36 8.88 -15.89
N MET A 127 -10.61 7.96 -16.50
CA MET A 127 -9.17 8.08 -16.66
C MET A 127 -8.79 9.23 -17.59
N ASP A 128 -9.51 9.43 -18.70
CA ASP A 128 -9.31 10.57 -19.62
C ASP A 128 -9.49 11.91 -18.89
N LEU A 129 -10.55 12.01 -18.07
CA LEU A 129 -10.78 13.20 -17.24
C LEU A 129 -9.67 13.41 -16.21
N ALA A 130 -9.20 12.34 -15.57
CA ALA A 130 -8.10 12.38 -14.61
C ALA A 130 -6.80 12.82 -15.29
N ALA A 131 -6.44 12.24 -16.41
CA ALA A 131 -5.23 12.56 -17.15
C ALA A 131 -5.24 14.03 -17.63
N ARG A 132 -6.37 14.50 -18.17
CA ARG A 132 -6.57 15.90 -18.58
C ARG A 132 -6.45 16.85 -17.38
N SER A 133 -7.07 16.53 -16.25
CA SER A 133 -6.98 17.32 -15.03
C SER A 133 -5.55 17.45 -14.54
N LEU A 134 -4.79 16.35 -14.56
CA LEU A 134 -3.37 16.33 -14.18
C LEU A 134 -2.50 17.15 -15.16
N LYS A 135 -2.80 17.11 -16.47
CA LYS A 135 -2.11 17.95 -17.47
C LYS A 135 -2.34 19.44 -17.20
N ILE A 136 -3.58 19.83 -16.94
CA ILE A 136 -3.91 21.22 -16.60
C ILE A 136 -3.18 21.65 -15.31
N LYS A 137 -3.19 20.77 -14.29
CA LYS A 137 -2.48 21.03 -13.04
C LYS A 137 -0.97 21.20 -13.27
N ARG A 138 -0.33 20.30 -14.05
CA ARG A 138 1.08 20.40 -14.39
C ARG A 138 1.41 21.74 -15.04
N THR A 139 0.72 22.11 -16.10
CA THR A 139 0.90 23.40 -16.76
C THR A 139 0.77 24.59 -15.82
N THR A 140 -0.21 24.49 -14.89
CA THR A 140 -0.41 25.56 -13.89
C THR A 140 0.75 25.65 -12.91
N VAL A 141 1.22 24.53 -12.35
CA VAL A 141 2.33 24.55 -11.37
C VAL A 141 3.66 24.92 -12.02
N GLU A 142 3.89 24.54 -13.28
CA GLU A 142 5.05 24.97 -14.07
C GLU A 142 5.07 26.49 -14.27
N LYS A 143 3.93 27.07 -14.67
CA LYS A 143 3.78 28.53 -14.76
C LYS A 143 4.07 29.23 -13.42
N LEU A 144 3.53 28.71 -12.33
CA LEU A 144 3.76 29.25 -10.99
C LEU A 144 5.24 29.11 -10.55
N LEU A 145 5.93 28.06 -10.99
CA LEU A 145 7.37 27.89 -10.77
C LEU A 145 8.18 28.98 -11.50
N GLU A 146 7.81 29.27 -12.76
CA GLU A 146 8.43 30.36 -13.54
C GLU A 146 8.22 31.72 -12.89
N GLU A 147 7.04 31.97 -12.37
CA GLU A 147 6.66 33.18 -11.62
C GLU A 147 7.34 33.28 -10.24
N GLY A 148 8.11 32.25 -9.82
CA GLY A 148 8.89 32.24 -8.57
C GLY A 148 8.12 31.85 -7.32
N LEU A 149 6.90 31.29 -7.43
CA LEU A 149 6.10 30.85 -6.29
C LEU A 149 6.60 29.55 -5.64
N TYR A 150 7.53 28.84 -6.31
CA TYR A 150 8.19 27.64 -5.78
C TYR A 150 9.71 27.82 -5.69
N PRO A 151 10.22 28.73 -4.84
CA PRO A 151 11.65 29.10 -4.84
C PRO A 151 12.57 27.94 -4.47
N TYR A 152 12.15 27.07 -3.55
CA TYR A 152 12.94 25.91 -3.17
C TYR A 152 12.94 24.84 -4.26
N THR A 153 11.79 24.53 -4.87
CA THR A 153 11.70 23.60 -6.00
C THR A 153 12.55 24.07 -7.16
N LYS A 154 12.46 25.34 -7.53
CA LYS A 154 13.27 25.93 -8.60
C LYS A 154 14.77 25.80 -8.32
N ARG A 155 15.17 26.06 -7.07
CA ARG A 155 16.59 26.02 -6.67
C ARG A 155 17.16 24.61 -6.62
N TYR A 156 16.42 23.64 -6.08
CA TYR A 156 16.95 22.32 -5.77
C TYR A 156 16.56 21.23 -6.78
N LEU A 157 15.44 21.37 -7.46
CA LEU A 157 14.95 20.41 -8.46
C LEU A 157 14.99 20.92 -9.89
N GLY A 158 15.08 22.22 -10.10
CA GLY A 158 15.08 22.87 -11.39
C GLY A 158 13.69 22.99 -12.03
N GLY A 159 12.90 21.92 -12.00
CA GLY A 159 11.58 21.83 -12.63
C GLY A 159 10.79 20.60 -12.19
N PHE A 160 9.70 20.33 -12.92
CA PHE A 160 8.81 19.18 -12.68
C PHE A 160 8.89 18.11 -13.78
N ASP A 161 9.87 18.17 -14.69
CA ASP A 161 9.96 17.26 -15.85
C ASP A 161 10.04 15.78 -15.47
N ASN A 162 10.66 15.49 -14.32
CA ASN A 162 10.83 14.13 -13.78
C ASN A 162 9.74 13.76 -12.74
N HIS A 163 8.69 14.58 -12.62
CA HIS A 163 7.60 14.30 -11.71
C HIS A 163 6.45 13.57 -12.41
N PHE A 164 5.86 12.64 -11.72
CA PHE A 164 4.73 11.86 -12.24
C PHE A 164 3.40 12.60 -12.09
N SER A 165 2.53 12.39 -13.08
CA SER A 165 1.09 12.59 -12.97
C SER A 165 0.49 11.27 -12.53
N THR A 166 -0.08 11.22 -11.33
CA THR A 166 -0.45 9.96 -10.67
C THR A 166 -1.95 9.72 -10.76
N ILE A 167 -2.35 8.55 -11.26
CA ILE A 167 -3.73 8.06 -11.22
C ILE A 167 -3.77 6.86 -10.29
N GLY A 168 -4.65 6.92 -9.29
CA GLY A 168 -4.86 5.83 -8.34
C GLY A 168 -6.31 5.36 -8.34
N LEU A 169 -6.62 4.43 -7.48
CA LEU A 169 -7.96 3.86 -7.35
C LEU A 169 -8.31 3.54 -5.89
N VAL A 170 -9.60 3.40 -5.62
CA VAL A 170 -10.15 2.97 -4.34
C VAL A 170 -11.32 2.02 -4.56
N GLY A 171 -11.50 1.06 -3.64
CA GLY A 171 -12.67 0.21 -3.60
C GLY A 171 -12.72 -0.90 -4.64
N MET A 172 -11.58 -1.46 -5.05
CA MET A 172 -11.59 -2.62 -5.94
C MET A 172 -12.40 -3.78 -5.33
N ASN A 173 -12.30 -3.95 -4.01
CA ASN A 173 -13.09 -4.97 -3.31
C ASN A 173 -14.59 -4.75 -3.51
N GLU A 174 -15.09 -3.54 -3.28
CA GLU A 174 -16.51 -3.21 -3.38
C GLU A 174 -16.97 -3.08 -4.83
N ALA A 175 -16.06 -2.94 -5.79
CA ALA A 175 -16.42 -2.99 -7.21
C ALA A 175 -17.01 -4.35 -7.60
N GLY A 176 -16.50 -5.46 -7.04
CA GLY A 176 -17.01 -6.80 -7.31
C GLY A 176 -18.49 -7.00 -6.95
N PRO A 177 -18.92 -6.82 -5.69
CA PRO A 177 -20.32 -6.97 -5.30
C PRO A 177 -21.26 -5.94 -5.96
N ASN A 178 -20.77 -4.75 -6.33
CA ASN A 178 -21.56 -3.76 -7.07
C ASN A 178 -21.68 -4.08 -8.57
N ALA A 179 -20.79 -4.90 -9.12
CA ALA A 179 -20.86 -5.34 -10.52
C ALA A 179 -21.94 -6.41 -10.74
N ASN A 180 -22.94 -6.11 -11.57
CA ASN A 180 -24.07 -7.02 -11.83
C ASN A 180 -23.66 -8.39 -12.36
N TRP A 181 -22.53 -8.45 -13.05
CA TRP A 181 -21.97 -9.67 -13.67
C TRP A 181 -21.05 -10.47 -12.74
N LEU A 182 -20.66 -9.94 -11.57
CA LEU A 182 -19.79 -10.62 -10.61
C LEU A 182 -20.51 -10.95 -9.30
N ARG A 183 -21.05 -9.95 -8.62
CA ARG A 183 -21.76 -10.08 -7.33
C ARG A 183 -20.94 -10.76 -6.23
N LYS A 184 -19.63 -10.73 -6.32
CA LYS A 184 -18.66 -11.32 -5.39
C LYS A 184 -17.57 -10.33 -5.08
N ASP A 185 -17.08 -10.35 -3.86
CA ASP A 185 -15.97 -9.50 -3.42
C ASP A 185 -14.59 -10.05 -3.83
N LEU A 186 -13.53 -9.36 -3.47
CA LEU A 186 -12.15 -9.70 -3.85
C LEU A 186 -11.62 -11.00 -3.21
N THR A 187 -12.35 -11.60 -2.28
CA THR A 187 -12.01 -12.91 -1.71
C THR A 187 -12.25 -14.06 -2.70
N HIS A 188 -12.98 -13.81 -3.80
CA HIS A 188 -13.33 -14.78 -4.83
C HIS A 188 -12.44 -14.63 -6.07
N GLU A 189 -12.03 -15.75 -6.63
CA GLU A 189 -11.11 -15.81 -7.78
C GLU A 189 -11.62 -15.03 -9.00
N GLU A 190 -12.91 -15.08 -9.30
CA GLU A 190 -13.49 -14.35 -10.43
C GLU A 190 -13.28 -12.84 -10.29
N THR A 191 -13.44 -12.31 -9.08
CA THR A 191 -13.21 -10.88 -8.78
C THR A 191 -11.73 -10.55 -8.77
N GLN A 192 -10.86 -11.45 -8.30
CA GLN A 192 -9.40 -11.29 -8.41
C GLN A 192 -8.97 -11.20 -9.89
N ASN A 193 -9.49 -12.09 -10.75
CA ASN A 193 -9.21 -12.07 -12.18
C ASN A 193 -9.75 -10.80 -12.84
N PHE A 194 -10.92 -10.31 -12.45
CA PHE A 194 -11.44 -9.01 -12.88
C PHE A 194 -10.51 -7.88 -12.44
N ALA A 195 -10.05 -7.86 -11.18
CA ALA A 195 -9.12 -6.86 -10.67
C ALA A 195 -7.80 -6.83 -11.45
N VAL A 196 -7.25 -8.00 -11.81
CA VAL A 196 -6.06 -8.09 -12.67
C VAL A 196 -6.31 -7.43 -14.03
N ARG A 197 -7.48 -7.71 -14.67
CA ARG A 197 -7.82 -7.07 -15.95
C ARG A 197 -7.94 -5.56 -15.82
N VAL A 198 -8.59 -5.08 -14.76
CA VAL A 198 -8.72 -3.63 -14.51
C VAL A 198 -7.36 -2.97 -14.35
N LEU A 199 -6.48 -3.53 -13.51
CA LEU A 199 -5.15 -2.95 -13.27
C LEU A 199 -4.28 -2.95 -14.53
N LYS A 200 -4.29 -4.02 -15.32
CA LYS A 200 -3.59 -4.09 -16.62
C LYS A 200 -4.12 -3.05 -17.60
N HIS A 201 -5.43 -2.95 -17.74
CA HIS A 201 -6.07 -1.96 -18.60
C HIS A 201 -5.71 -0.52 -18.19
N MET A 202 -5.76 -0.21 -16.88
CA MET A 202 -5.35 1.10 -16.40
C MET A 202 -3.88 1.41 -16.73
N ARG A 203 -2.97 0.43 -16.61
CA ARG A 203 -1.56 0.60 -16.99
C ARG A 203 -1.38 0.89 -18.49
N GLU A 204 -2.11 0.18 -19.35
CA GLU A 204 -2.11 0.41 -20.81
C GLU A 204 -2.56 1.85 -21.11
N ARG A 205 -3.68 2.29 -20.50
CA ARG A 205 -4.15 3.68 -20.65
C ARG A 205 -3.14 4.73 -20.19
N LEU A 206 -2.37 4.46 -19.13
CA LEU A 206 -1.31 5.38 -18.70
C LEU A 206 -0.18 5.50 -19.74
N SER A 207 0.15 4.43 -20.44
CA SER A 207 1.10 4.47 -21.55
C SER A 207 0.59 5.34 -22.71
N ASP A 208 -0.70 5.23 -23.05
CA ASP A 208 -1.33 6.10 -24.05
C ASP A 208 -1.24 7.59 -23.64
N TYR A 209 -1.47 7.91 -22.36
CA TYR A 209 -1.34 9.30 -21.86
C TYR A 209 0.09 9.80 -21.88
N GLN A 210 1.08 8.94 -21.62
CA GLN A 210 2.50 9.31 -21.75
C GLN A 210 2.84 9.68 -23.20
N GLU A 211 2.33 8.92 -24.18
CA GLU A 211 2.51 9.25 -25.60
C GLU A 211 1.78 10.54 -25.99
N LEU A 212 0.53 10.70 -25.51
CA LEU A 212 -0.32 11.84 -25.88
C LEU A 212 0.19 13.18 -25.32
N TYR A 213 0.63 13.17 -24.06
CA TYR A 213 0.98 14.41 -23.33
C TYR A 213 2.47 14.65 -23.19
N GLY A 214 3.32 13.64 -23.43
CA GLY A 214 4.76 13.71 -23.22
C GLY A 214 5.20 13.76 -21.77
N ASP A 215 4.26 13.57 -20.82
CA ASP A 215 4.51 13.62 -19.39
C ASP A 215 4.63 12.19 -18.82
N LEU A 216 5.20 12.06 -17.61
CA LEU A 216 5.26 10.79 -16.91
C LEU A 216 3.95 10.52 -16.17
N TYR A 217 3.42 9.31 -16.32
CA TYR A 217 2.25 8.82 -15.62
C TYR A 217 2.55 7.54 -14.85
N ASN A 218 1.94 7.35 -13.68
CA ASN A 218 2.04 6.11 -12.92
C ASN A 218 0.69 5.70 -12.30
N LEU A 219 0.57 4.39 -12.00
CA LEU A 219 -0.58 3.80 -11.34
C LEU A 219 -0.29 3.63 -9.86
N GLU A 220 -1.12 4.22 -9.02
CA GLU A 220 -0.95 4.22 -7.57
C GLU A 220 -1.98 3.34 -6.87
N ALA A 221 -1.51 2.52 -5.92
CA ALA A 221 -2.39 1.98 -4.89
C ALA A 221 -2.66 3.08 -3.86
N THR A 222 -3.68 3.91 -4.11
CA THR A 222 -3.94 5.12 -3.32
C THR A 222 -4.10 4.80 -1.84
N PRO A 223 -3.31 5.42 -0.94
CA PRO A 223 -3.48 5.30 0.51
C PRO A 223 -4.64 6.20 0.97
N ALA A 224 -5.88 5.77 0.68
CA ALA A 224 -7.07 6.58 0.89
C ALA A 224 -7.48 6.57 2.37
N GLU A 225 -7.37 7.71 3.03
CA GLU A 225 -7.89 7.93 4.39
C GLU A 225 -9.29 8.55 4.34
N SER A 226 -9.33 9.88 4.23
CA SER A 226 -10.60 10.62 4.14
C SER A 226 -11.32 10.35 2.82
N THR A 227 -10.60 10.10 1.74
CA THR A 227 -11.17 9.83 0.41
C THR A 227 -12.03 8.57 0.41
N ALA A 228 -11.58 7.48 1.04
CA ALA A 228 -12.33 6.23 1.15
C ALA A 228 -13.67 6.43 1.88
N TYR A 229 -13.66 7.15 2.99
CA TYR A 229 -14.87 7.49 3.74
C TYR A 229 -15.78 8.46 2.98
N ARG A 230 -15.19 9.56 2.48
CA ARG A 230 -15.96 10.62 1.81
C ARG A 230 -16.68 10.11 0.55
N LEU A 231 -16.01 9.33 -0.29
CA LEU A 231 -16.62 8.77 -1.50
C LEU A 231 -17.75 7.80 -1.16
N ALA A 232 -17.53 6.90 -0.20
CA ALA A 232 -18.57 5.96 0.25
C ALA A 232 -19.79 6.68 0.82
N LYS A 233 -19.57 7.71 1.66
CA LYS A 233 -20.64 8.54 2.23
C LYS A 233 -21.48 9.24 1.16
N HIS A 234 -20.83 9.84 0.17
CA HIS A 234 -21.53 10.49 -0.95
C HIS A 234 -22.27 9.49 -1.84
N ASP A 235 -21.68 8.31 -2.04
CA ASP A 235 -22.30 7.26 -2.83
C ASP A 235 -23.53 6.68 -2.15
N LYS A 236 -23.46 6.37 -0.86
CA LYS A 236 -24.63 5.91 -0.08
C LYS A 236 -25.75 6.95 -0.06
N ALA A 237 -25.44 8.24 0.03
CA ALA A 237 -26.44 9.29 0.01
C ALA A 237 -27.15 9.40 -1.38
N ARG A 238 -26.42 9.11 -2.47
CA ARG A 238 -26.96 9.21 -3.83
C ARG A 238 -27.56 7.89 -4.33
N TYR A 239 -27.01 6.77 -3.90
CA TYR A 239 -27.36 5.42 -4.28
C TYR A 239 -27.47 4.58 -3.01
N PRO A 240 -28.64 4.56 -2.33
CA PRO A 240 -28.80 3.91 -1.02
C PRO A 240 -28.45 2.42 -0.97
N ASP A 241 -28.59 1.74 -2.10
CA ASP A 241 -28.35 0.30 -2.29
C ASP A 241 -26.91 -0.02 -2.77
N ILE A 242 -26.04 0.99 -2.99
CA ILE A 242 -24.63 0.73 -3.30
C ILE A 242 -23.95 0.03 -2.11
N ILE A 243 -23.17 -1.00 -2.41
CA ILE A 243 -22.49 -1.81 -1.39
C ILE A 243 -21.18 -1.11 -1.00
N THR A 244 -20.96 -0.98 0.31
CA THR A 244 -19.74 -0.44 0.92
C THR A 244 -19.05 -1.52 1.76
N ALA A 245 -17.85 -1.27 2.26
CA ALA A 245 -17.10 -2.25 3.04
C ALA A 245 -17.79 -2.61 4.37
N HIS A 246 -18.53 -1.65 4.95
CA HIS A 246 -19.37 -1.89 6.13
C HIS A 246 -20.81 -1.52 5.82
N GLU A 247 -21.73 -2.47 6.08
CA GLU A 247 -23.17 -2.29 5.93
C GLU A 247 -23.82 -2.08 7.30
N GLY A 248 -24.73 -1.11 7.39
CA GLY A 248 -25.46 -0.81 8.61
C GLY A 248 -24.76 0.12 9.61
N GLY A 249 -23.56 0.65 9.28
CA GLY A 249 -22.81 1.58 10.10
C GLY A 249 -22.18 2.70 9.27
N THR A 250 -21.00 3.14 9.68
CA THR A 250 -20.24 4.18 8.95
C THR A 250 -19.67 3.62 7.64
N PRO A 251 -20.11 4.12 6.46
CA PRO A 251 -19.67 3.58 5.19
C PRO A 251 -18.23 3.98 4.89
N TYR A 252 -17.45 3.05 4.34
CA TYR A 252 -16.14 3.33 3.75
C TYR A 252 -15.87 2.37 2.58
N TYR A 253 -14.87 2.68 1.76
CA TYR A 253 -14.36 1.79 0.73
C TYR A 253 -12.99 1.26 1.14
N THR A 254 -12.71 0.00 0.81
CA THR A 254 -11.40 -0.61 1.01
C THR A 254 -10.35 0.14 0.17
N ASN A 255 -9.17 0.34 0.73
CA ASN A 255 -8.08 1.00 0.01
C ASN A 255 -7.68 0.22 -1.23
N SER A 256 -7.47 0.94 -2.33
CA SER A 256 -6.99 0.41 -3.61
C SER A 256 -7.56 -0.97 -3.97
N SER A 257 -6.73 -1.99 -4.15
CA SER A 257 -7.10 -3.39 -4.38
C SER A 257 -6.75 -4.30 -3.19
N HIS A 258 -6.77 -3.75 -1.97
CA HIS A 258 -6.58 -4.56 -0.77
C HIS A 258 -7.79 -5.47 -0.52
N LEU A 259 -7.53 -6.60 0.14
CA LEU A 259 -8.57 -7.46 0.68
C LEU A 259 -9.39 -6.74 1.76
N PRO A 260 -10.65 -7.14 1.99
CA PRO A 260 -11.41 -6.67 3.14
C PRO A 260 -10.63 -6.89 4.44
N VAL A 261 -10.55 -5.87 5.28
CA VAL A 261 -9.74 -5.90 6.52
C VAL A 261 -10.19 -6.97 7.52
N GLY A 262 -11.42 -7.47 7.39
CA GLY A 262 -11.99 -8.56 8.19
C GLY A 262 -11.91 -9.94 7.54
N TYR A 263 -11.17 -10.11 6.43
CA TYR A 263 -11.20 -11.37 5.67
C TYR A 263 -10.56 -12.54 6.41
N THR A 264 -9.31 -12.43 6.83
CA THR A 264 -8.55 -13.56 7.39
C THR A 264 -7.59 -13.13 8.49
N GLU A 265 -7.30 -14.06 9.39
CA GLU A 265 -6.22 -13.94 10.37
C GLU A 265 -4.91 -14.60 9.90
N ASP A 266 -4.94 -15.29 8.75
CA ASP A 266 -3.76 -15.90 8.14
C ASP A 266 -3.10 -14.91 7.16
N VAL A 267 -1.88 -14.48 7.50
CA VAL A 267 -1.10 -13.54 6.71
C VAL A 267 -0.72 -14.12 5.34
N PHE A 268 -0.46 -15.42 5.25
CA PHE A 268 -0.04 -16.04 3.99
C PHE A 268 -1.23 -16.22 3.04
N ALA A 269 -2.40 -16.58 3.55
CA ALA A 269 -3.62 -16.60 2.75
C ALA A 269 -3.94 -15.20 2.17
N ALA A 270 -3.67 -14.14 2.91
CA ALA A 270 -3.81 -12.77 2.39
C ALA A 270 -2.74 -12.42 1.35
N LEU A 271 -1.49 -12.82 1.59
CA LEU A 271 -0.37 -12.60 0.68
C LEU A 271 -0.56 -13.30 -0.67
N ASP A 272 -1.08 -14.54 -0.69
CA ASP A 272 -1.35 -15.32 -1.91
C ASP A 272 -2.30 -14.57 -2.88
N VAL A 273 -3.23 -13.79 -2.34
CA VAL A 273 -4.12 -12.95 -3.15
C VAL A 273 -3.45 -11.62 -3.52
N GLN A 274 -2.82 -10.97 -2.53
CA GLN A 274 -2.29 -9.62 -2.70
C GLN A 274 -1.06 -9.57 -3.60
N ASP A 275 -0.25 -10.62 -3.64
CA ASP A 275 0.95 -10.69 -4.47
C ASP A 275 0.63 -10.46 -5.95
N LYS A 276 -0.41 -11.14 -6.45
CA LYS A 276 -0.88 -11.01 -7.85
C LYS A 276 -1.35 -9.61 -8.23
N LEU A 277 -1.86 -8.85 -7.26
CA LEU A 277 -2.43 -7.53 -7.49
C LEU A 277 -1.41 -6.41 -7.26
N GLN A 278 -0.61 -6.52 -6.20
CA GLN A 278 0.31 -5.45 -5.81
C GLN A 278 1.51 -5.30 -6.76
N THR A 279 1.89 -6.37 -7.45
CA THR A 279 2.92 -6.34 -8.50
C THR A 279 2.50 -5.56 -9.75
N LEU A 280 1.19 -5.32 -9.94
CA LEU A 280 0.67 -4.58 -11.09
C LEU A 280 0.72 -3.06 -10.94
N TYR A 281 0.95 -2.55 -9.73
CA TYR A 281 1.12 -1.12 -9.51
C TYR A 281 2.54 -0.64 -9.82
N THR A 282 2.64 0.61 -10.26
CA THR A 282 3.92 1.28 -10.47
C THR A 282 4.22 2.31 -9.37
N SER A 283 3.32 2.49 -8.43
CA SER A 283 3.45 3.42 -7.30
C SER A 283 2.55 3.06 -6.12
N GLY A 284 2.93 3.45 -4.93
CA GLY A 284 2.09 3.50 -3.73
C GLY A 284 1.63 2.18 -3.15
N THR A 285 2.03 1.05 -3.71
CA THR A 285 1.60 -0.25 -3.20
C THR A 285 2.36 -0.63 -1.93
N VAL A 286 1.64 -1.17 -0.95
CA VAL A 286 2.22 -1.70 0.28
C VAL A 286 1.32 -2.76 0.89
N PHE A 287 1.93 -3.85 1.37
CA PHE A 287 1.22 -4.83 2.19
C PHE A 287 1.44 -4.54 3.68
N HIS A 288 0.36 -4.35 4.42
CA HIS A 288 0.39 -4.13 5.85
C HIS A 288 0.07 -5.42 6.60
N THR A 289 1.04 -5.96 7.32
CA THR A 289 0.78 -7.07 8.24
C THR A 289 0.29 -6.51 9.56
N PHE A 290 -1.02 -6.31 9.70
CA PHE A 290 -1.63 -5.81 10.92
C PHE A 290 -1.59 -6.86 12.02
N LEU A 291 -0.89 -6.54 13.12
CA LEU A 291 -0.73 -7.41 14.28
C LEU A 291 -1.49 -6.80 15.47
N GLY A 292 -2.13 -7.64 16.28
CA GLY A 292 -2.86 -7.21 17.46
C GLY A 292 -1.95 -6.65 18.56
N GLU A 293 -0.70 -7.14 18.61
CA GLU A 293 0.32 -6.74 19.56
C GLU A 293 1.72 -6.86 18.96
N LYS A 294 2.75 -6.52 19.72
CA LYS A 294 4.14 -6.72 19.31
C LYS A 294 4.46 -8.20 19.10
N LEU A 295 5.38 -8.49 18.20
CA LEU A 295 5.93 -9.84 18.05
C LEU A 295 6.69 -10.27 19.30
N PRO A 296 6.81 -11.58 19.59
CA PRO A 296 7.45 -12.10 20.80
C PRO A 296 8.89 -11.59 20.96
N ASP A 297 9.64 -11.60 19.89
CA ASP A 297 11.03 -11.13 19.85
C ASP A 297 11.41 -10.64 18.44
N TRP A 298 12.64 -10.14 18.33
CA TRP A 298 13.20 -9.64 17.09
C TRP A 298 13.44 -10.76 16.04
N ARG A 299 13.70 -12.02 16.48
CA ARG A 299 13.89 -13.15 15.57
C ARG A 299 12.59 -13.53 14.86
N ALA A 300 11.48 -13.46 15.57
CA ALA A 300 10.15 -13.65 14.96
C ALA A 300 9.87 -12.59 13.88
N ALA A 301 10.24 -11.33 14.13
CA ALA A 301 10.12 -10.27 13.12
C ALA A 301 11.05 -10.52 11.93
N ALA A 302 12.31 -10.87 12.16
CA ALA A 302 13.27 -11.19 11.10
C ALA A 302 12.81 -12.37 10.25
N ALA A 303 12.34 -13.45 10.90
CA ALA A 303 11.85 -14.64 10.21
C ALA A 303 10.62 -14.33 9.32
N LEU A 304 9.68 -13.52 9.81
CA LEU A 304 8.49 -13.14 9.03
C LEU A 304 8.86 -12.25 7.84
N VAL A 305 9.70 -11.21 8.07
CA VAL A 305 10.20 -10.33 7.00
C VAL A 305 10.92 -11.14 5.93
N ARG A 306 11.81 -12.05 6.34
CA ARG A 306 12.56 -12.94 5.44
C ARG A 306 11.62 -13.85 4.64
N LYS A 307 10.67 -14.51 5.32
CA LYS A 307 9.72 -15.42 4.68
C LYS A 307 8.87 -14.73 3.63
N ILE A 308 8.43 -13.50 3.90
CA ILE A 308 7.70 -12.70 2.91
C ILE A 308 8.61 -12.38 1.73
N ALA A 309 9.82 -11.88 1.96
CA ALA A 309 10.74 -11.49 0.90
C ALA A 309 11.15 -12.65 -0.01
N GLU A 310 11.38 -13.83 0.55
CA GLU A 310 11.85 -15.01 -0.19
C GLU A 310 10.75 -15.74 -0.98
N ASN A 311 9.46 -15.58 -0.60
CA ASN A 311 8.36 -16.35 -1.19
C ASN A 311 7.38 -15.54 -2.03
N TYR A 312 7.42 -14.20 -1.96
CA TYR A 312 6.48 -13.32 -2.64
C TYR A 312 7.22 -12.28 -3.50
N GLU A 313 6.55 -11.86 -4.57
CA GLU A 313 7.06 -10.83 -5.49
C GLU A 313 6.61 -9.42 -5.11
N LEU A 314 5.68 -9.29 -4.14
CA LEU A 314 5.19 -7.98 -3.74
C LEU A 314 6.34 -7.03 -3.37
N PRO A 315 6.33 -5.81 -3.89
CA PRO A 315 7.52 -4.96 -3.86
C PRO A 315 7.77 -4.26 -2.52
N TYR A 316 6.71 -4.11 -1.67
CA TYR A 316 6.82 -3.26 -0.50
C TYR A 316 5.85 -3.72 0.60
N TYR A 317 6.35 -3.89 1.82
CA TYR A 317 5.55 -4.36 2.93
C TYR A 317 6.08 -3.87 4.28
N THR A 318 5.28 -4.02 5.32
CA THR A 318 5.65 -3.66 6.69
C THR A 318 4.90 -4.51 7.70
N LEU A 319 5.51 -4.74 8.86
CA LEU A 319 4.84 -5.30 10.01
C LEU A 319 4.20 -4.15 10.80
N SER A 320 2.96 -4.30 11.23
CA SER A 320 2.17 -3.21 11.83
C SER A 320 1.55 -3.65 13.15
N PRO A 321 2.34 -3.78 14.23
CA PRO A 321 1.79 -4.08 15.56
C PRO A 321 0.93 -2.93 16.08
N THR A 322 -0.08 -3.24 16.87
CA THR A 322 -0.82 -2.27 17.67
C THR A 322 -0.14 -2.11 19.02
N TYR A 323 -0.04 -0.89 19.51
CA TYR A 323 0.48 -0.59 20.84
C TYR A 323 -0.24 0.62 21.45
N SER A 324 -0.11 0.78 22.75
CA SER A 324 -0.71 1.90 23.47
C SER A 324 0.36 2.67 24.25
N VAL A 325 0.07 3.92 24.56
CA VAL A 325 0.96 4.78 25.34
C VAL A 325 0.17 5.40 26.49
N CYS A 326 0.62 5.14 27.72
CA CYS A 326 0.14 5.81 28.91
C CYS A 326 1.07 6.97 29.25
N ALA A 327 0.52 8.14 29.59
CA ALA A 327 1.32 9.31 29.93
C ALA A 327 2.27 9.07 31.13
N ASP A 328 1.90 8.18 32.06
CA ASP A 328 2.70 7.91 33.27
C ASP A 328 3.56 6.65 33.14
N GLN A 329 3.10 5.63 32.39
CA GLN A 329 3.73 4.31 32.32
C GLN A 329 4.44 4.05 30.99
N GLY A 330 4.33 4.99 30.01
CA GLY A 330 4.92 4.85 28.70
C GLY A 330 4.26 3.77 27.85
N TYR A 331 5.08 2.98 27.14
CA TYR A 331 4.67 1.96 26.20
C TYR A 331 3.92 0.79 26.86
N LEU A 332 2.81 0.39 26.25
CA LEU A 332 2.01 -0.80 26.57
C LEU A 332 1.81 -1.64 25.31
N ALA A 333 1.96 -2.94 25.40
CA ALA A 333 1.73 -3.84 24.27
C ALA A 333 0.22 -3.97 23.96
N GLY A 334 -0.11 -4.03 22.66
CA GLY A 334 -1.48 -4.23 22.19
C GLY A 334 -2.42 -3.04 22.40
N GLU A 335 -3.70 -3.30 22.18
CA GLU A 335 -4.77 -2.34 22.35
C GLU A 335 -5.21 -2.23 23.82
N GLN A 336 -4.91 -1.10 24.44
CA GLN A 336 -5.23 -0.81 25.83
C GLN A 336 -5.80 0.62 25.92
N PHE A 337 -7.10 0.81 25.82
CA PHE A 337 -7.74 2.14 25.96
C PHE A 337 -7.67 2.70 27.38
N THR A 338 -7.45 1.83 28.34
CA THR A 338 -7.22 2.19 29.75
C THR A 338 -5.96 1.49 30.21
N CYS A 339 -5.08 2.23 30.86
CA CYS A 339 -3.84 1.69 31.39
C CYS A 339 -4.13 0.63 32.47
N PRO A 340 -3.65 -0.61 32.32
CA PRO A 340 -3.90 -1.67 33.30
C PRO A 340 -3.17 -1.45 34.64
N ILE A 341 -2.20 -0.53 34.67
CA ILE A 341 -1.37 -0.24 35.85
C ILE A 341 -1.96 0.90 36.68
N CYS A 342 -2.32 2.04 36.03
CA CYS A 342 -2.74 3.24 36.74
C CYS A 342 -4.20 3.65 36.47
N GLY A 343 -4.94 2.95 35.60
CA GLY A 343 -6.34 3.21 35.31
C GLY A 343 -6.62 4.44 34.43
N ARG A 344 -5.58 5.17 33.99
CA ARG A 344 -5.75 6.35 33.13
C ARG A 344 -6.04 5.96 31.68
N LYS A 345 -6.68 6.85 30.94
CA LYS A 345 -6.84 6.74 29.48
C LYS A 345 -5.47 6.75 28.81
N THR A 346 -5.35 5.94 27.76
CA THR A 346 -4.14 5.78 26.95
C THR A 346 -4.40 6.25 25.53
N GLU A 347 -3.33 6.51 24.79
CA GLU A 347 -3.38 6.66 23.32
C GLU A 347 -3.12 5.30 22.68
N VAL A 348 -4.06 4.77 21.91
CA VAL A 348 -3.89 3.53 21.16
C VAL A 348 -3.37 3.84 19.76
N TYR A 349 -2.21 3.33 19.42
CA TYR A 349 -1.55 3.57 18.15
C TYR A 349 -1.73 2.37 17.23
N SER A 350 -2.24 2.63 16.04
CA SER A 350 -2.25 1.70 14.92
C SER A 350 -1.97 2.44 13.62
N ARG A 351 -1.56 1.71 12.58
CA ARG A 351 -1.26 2.31 11.29
C ARG A 351 -2.57 2.61 10.56
N ILE A 352 -2.84 3.90 10.30
CA ILE A 352 -4.08 4.32 9.65
C ILE A 352 -4.09 3.91 8.15
N THR A 353 -3.07 4.30 7.43
CA THR A 353 -2.76 3.82 6.08
C THR A 353 -1.27 3.59 5.93
N GLY A 354 -0.41 4.42 6.44
CA GLY A 354 1.01 4.29 6.36
C GLY A 354 1.85 4.90 7.43
N TYR A 355 1.24 5.61 8.27
CA TYR A 355 1.86 6.12 9.47
C TYR A 355 0.98 5.80 10.67
N TYR A 356 1.60 5.73 11.82
CA TYR A 356 0.89 5.52 13.07
C TYR A 356 0.23 6.81 13.53
N ARG A 357 -0.98 6.66 14.04
CA ARG A 357 -1.73 7.74 14.66
C ARG A 357 -2.63 7.17 15.75
N PRO A 358 -2.88 7.89 16.86
CA PRO A 358 -3.85 7.46 17.84
C PRO A 358 -5.21 7.20 17.19
N VAL A 359 -5.77 5.99 17.42
CA VAL A 359 -7.03 5.55 16.79
C VAL A 359 -8.18 6.49 17.11
N GLN A 360 -8.12 7.07 18.30
CA GLN A 360 -9.09 8.05 18.79
C GLN A 360 -9.17 9.33 17.94
N ASN A 361 -8.15 9.58 17.11
CA ASN A 361 -8.05 10.77 16.25
C ASN A 361 -8.32 10.46 14.77
N TRP A 362 -8.83 9.26 14.45
CA TRP A 362 -9.15 8.89 13.07
C TRP A 362 -10.50 9.45 12.65
N ASN A 363 -10.73 9.59 11.35
CA ASN A 363 -12.06 9.91 10.84
C ASN A 363 -13.01 8.71 11.02
N ASP A 364 -14.32 8.97 10.98
CA ASP A 364 -15.34 7.96 11.28
C ASP A 364 -15.21 6.70 10.42
N GLY A 365 -14.92 6.84 9.12
CA GLY A 365 -14.76 5.69 8.21
C GLY A 365 -13.52 4.86 8.55
N LYS A 366 -12.41 5.49 8.92
CA LYS A 366 -11.21 4.78 9.36
C LYS A 366 -11.37 4.17 10.75
N SER A 367 -12.12 4.79 11.63
CA SER A 367 -12.48 4.22 12.93
C SER A 367 -13.35 2.96 12.76
N GLN A 368 -14.28 2.98 11.80
CA GLN A 368 -15.06 1.80 11.44
C GLN A 368 -14.19 0.70 10.85
N GLU A 369 -13.31 1.03 9.89
CA GLU A 369 -12.34 0.08 9.33
C GLU A 369 -11.48 -0.58 10.41
N TYR A 370 -11.06 0.20 11.43
CA TYR A 370 -10.29 -0.34 12.54
C TYR A 370 -11.08 -1.36 13.36
N GLN A 371 -12.36 -1.10 13.62
CA GLN A 371 -13.25 -2.05 14.32
C GLN A 371 -13.49 -3.33 13.52
N ASP A 372 -13.58 -3.21 12.19
CA ASP A 372 -13.79 -4.35 11.28
C ASP A 372 -12.51 -5.16 11.04
N ARG A 373 -11.34 -4.62 11.44
CA ARG A 373 -10.02 -5.19 11.14
C ARG A 373 -9.76 -6.46 11.94
N LYS A 374 -9.46 -7.56 11.25
CA LYS A 374 -8.84 -8.74 11.85
C LYS A 374 -7.32 -8.56 11.86
N THR A 375 -6.70 -8.95 12.96
CA THR A 375 -5.25 -8.96 13.09
C THR A 375 -4.70 -10.33 12.74
N TYR A 376 -3.56 -10.33 12.05
CA TYR A 376 -2.91 -11.59 11.65
C TYR A 376 -2.30 -12.30 12.85
N GLN A 377 -2.47 -13.63 12.90
CA GLN A 377 -1.90 -14.51 13.92
C GLN A 377 -0.57 -15.05 13.41
N VAL A 378 0.52 -14.79 14.14
CA VAL A 378 1.87 -15.20 13.74
C VAL A 378 2.23 -16.58 14.28
N SER A 379 1.53 -17.07 15.31
CA SER A 379 1.76 -18.39 15.93
C SER A 379 1.52 -19.58 14.99
N GLY A 380 0.75 -19.43 13.90
CA GLY A 380 0.58 -20.44 12.85
C GLY A 380 1.61 -20.40 11.73
N ALA A 381 2.40 -19.34 11.64
CA ALA A 381 3.32 -19.09 10.52
C ALA A 381 4.59 -19.96 10.52
N ALA A 382 4.79 -20.78 11.55
CA ALA A 382 5.95 -21.70 11.66
C ALA A 382 5.79 -23.03 10.91
N GLN A 383 4.59 -23.37 10.39
CA GLN A 383 4.41 -24.57 9.58
C GLN A 383 4.63 -24.27 8.10
N PRO A 384 5.50 -25.03 7.39
CA PRO A 384 5.64 -24.85 5.96
C PRO A 384 4.32 -25.25 5.29
N HIS A 385 3.71 -24.34 4.55
CA HIS A 385 2.67 -24.72 3.58
C HIS A 385 3.28 -25.75 2.64
N ALA A 386 2.70 -26.94 2.61
CA ALA A 386 3.06 -27.96 1.63
C ALA A 386 2.81 -27.36 0.24
N ALA A 387 3.86 -27.30 -0.57
CA ALA A 387 3.73 -26.93 -1.97
C ALA A 387 2.63 -27.80 -2.59
N ALA A 388 1.72 -27.16 -3.33
CA ALA A 388 0.72 -27.88 -4.10
C ALA A 388 1.44 -28.92 -4.97
N PRO A 389 0.94 -30.18 -5.05
CA PRO A 389 1.58 -31.19 -5.87
C PRO A 389 1.60 -30.70 -7.32
N ALA A 390 2.79 -30.73 -7.92
CA ALA A 390 2.95 -30.46 -9.34
C ALA A 390 2.03 -31.42 -10.12
N GLU A 391 1.17 -30.89 -10.97
CA GLU A 391 0.40 -31.69 -11.91
C GLU A 391 1.37 -32.51 -12.76
N GLU A 392 1.31 -33.85 -12.62
CA GLU A 392 1.98 -34.76 -13.51
C GLU A 392 1.48 -34.54 -14.93
N VAL A 393 2.34 -34.02 -15.78
CA VAL A 393 2.12 -34.02 -17.24
C VAL A 393 2.06 -35.45 -17.70
N ARG A 394 0.87 -35.97 -17.94
CA ARG A 394 0.69 -37.26 -18.62
C ARG A 394 1.22 -37.15 -20.04
N GLU A 395 2.39 -37.70 -20.28
CA GLU A 395 2.89 -38.02 -21.62
C GLU A 395 1.89 -38.93 -22.33
N THR A 396 1.24 -38.40 -23.37
CA THR A 396 0.45 -39.22 -24.31
C THR A 396 1.42 -39.98 -25.22
N ALA A 397 1.44 -41.31 -25.08
CA ALA A 397 2.18 -42.20 -25.95
C ALA A 397 1.74 -42.05 -27.41
N PRO A 398 2.65 -42.23 -28.40
CA PRO A 398 2.29 -42.11 -29.81
C PRO A 398 1.51 -43.34 -30.24
N VAL A 399 0.39 -43.12 -30.90
CA VAL A 399 -0.38 -44.17 -31.58
C VAL A 399 0.33 -44.54 -32.86
N SER A 400 0.83 -45.77 -32.90
CA SER A 400 1.31 -46.42 -34.10
C SER A 400 0.12 -47.00 -34.89
N GLY A 401 0.04 -46.68 -36.15
CA GLY A 401 -0.94 -47.20 -37.11
C GLY A 401 -0.85 -46.46 -38.41
#